data_5e34cac7be6031b6c1245c499ab57125
#
_entry.id   5e34cac7be6031b6c1245c499ab57125
#
_cell.length_a   1.000
_cell.length_b   1.000
_cell.length_c   1.000
_cell.angle_alpha   90.00
_cell.angle_beta   90.00
_cell.angle_gamma   90.00
#
_symmetry.space_group_name_H-M   'P 1'
#
loop_
_entity.id
_entity.type
_entity.pdbx_description
1 polymer ?
#
loop_
_entity_poly.entity_id
_entity_poly.type
_entity_poly.pdbx_seq_one_letter_code
_entity_poly.pdbx_strand_id
1 'polypeptide(L)'
;MDVTRRLVAAGLGGLAWSALPRSTAASQPVLVFAAASLKTALDEIAAAWAASSGKRASISYAGSNTLAKQIEAGAPAAIFISADLDWMDDLAGRGLIRLETRTNLLRNTLVLIAPKDEAKSVEIGPDLADRVAGGRLAMADVNAVPAGRYGKAALEKLGAWTGVRDRIAQAESVRTALLLVSRGDAPLGVVYRTDAVADPNVAIVATFPRDSHPPIVYPAALTKVASPDAADLLAFLRSGTARIAFEKQGFAVLAPTGSGL
;
A
#
# COMPACT_ATOMS: atom_id res chain seq x y z
N MET A 1 80.04 57.53 -2.16
CA MET A 1 79.72 56.22 -2.75
C MET A 1 78.63 55.68 -1.88
N ASP A 2 77.35 55.91 -2.35
CA ASP A 2 76.13 55.69 -1.59
C ASP A 2 75.59 54.29 -1.79
N VAL A 3 75.28 53.64 -0.69
CA VAL A 3 74.61 52.35 -0.69
C VAL A 3 73.19 52.53 -0.15
N THR A 4 72.23 52.55 -1.06
CA THR A 4 70.83 52.72 -0.78
C THR A 4 70.20 51.45 -0.23
N ARG A 5 69.71 51.49 1.04
CA ARG A 5 68.89 50.41 1.67
C ARG A 5 67.47 50.40 1.09
N ARG A 6 67.05 49.29 0.51
CA ARG A 6 65.63 49.01 0.17
C ARG A 6 65.03 48.19 1.28
N LEU A 7 64.04 48.76 1.94
CA LEU A 7 63.08 48.05 2.85
C LEU A 7 62.16 47.18 2.06
N VAL A 8 62.12 45.89 2.39
CA VAL A 8 61.10 44.94 1.88
C VAL A 8 60.01 44.86 2.93
N ALA A 9 58.79 45.33 2.59
CA ALA A 9 57.58 45.19 3.41
C ALA A 9 56.99 43.79 3.16
N ALA A 10 56.99 42.97 4.20
CA ALA A 10 56.34 41.68 4.17
C ALA A 10 54.80 41.86 4.39
N GLY A 11 54.00 41.65 3.33
CA GLY A 11 52.54 41.61 3.42
C GLY A 11 52.05 40.29 3.97
N LEU A 12 51.42 40.30 5.14
CA LEU A 12 50.67 39.19 5.71
C LEU A 12 49.36 39.05 4.95
N GLY A 13 49.32 38.13 3.99
CA GLY A 13 48.07 37.71 3.31
C GLY A 13 47.27 36.78 4.22
N GLY A 14 46.20 37.29 4.83
CA GLY A 14 45.24 36.50 5.58
C GLY A 14 44.43 35.57 4.63
N LEU A 15 44.64 34.26 4.72
CA LEU A 15 43.82 33.26 4.05
C LEU A 15 42.42 33.22 4.73
N ALA A 16 41.46 33.92 4.14
CA ALA A 16 40.05 33.76 4.48
C ALA A 16 39.59 32.38 4.00
N TRP A 17 39.47 31.45 4.92
CA TRP A 17 38.88 30.12 4.66
C TRP A 17 37.37 30.28 4.49
N SER A 18 36.91 30.45 3.25
CA SER A 18 35.49 30.45 2.90
C SER A 18 34.92 29.07 3.23
N ALA A 19 34.14 28.98 4.32
CA ALA A 19 33.37 27.81 4.62
C ALA A 19 32.31 27.57 3.51
N LEU A 20 32.59 26.64 2.62
CA LEU A 20 31.61 26.17 1.65
C LEU A 20 30.38 25.64 2.42
N PRO A 21 29.14 26.04 2.04
CA PRO A 21 27.96 25.48 2.65
C PRO A 21 27.99 23.97 2.44
N ARG A 22 27.95 23.20 3.54
CA ARG A 22 27.72 21.76 3.47
C ARG A 22 26.37 21.56 2.76
N SER A 23 26.41 21.11 1.50
CA SER A 23 25.25 20.58 0.83
C SER A 23 24.71 19.44 1.71
N THR A 24 23.58 19.67 2.35
CA THR A 24 22.84 18.60 3.02
C THR A 24 22.43 17.63 1.94
N ALA A 25 23.15 16.52 1.82
CA ALA A 25 22.76 15.45 0.90
C ALA A 25 21.31 15.10 1.23
N ALA A 26 20.41 15.34 0.27
CA ALA A 26 19.00 14.99 0.43
C ALA A 26 18.94 13.49 0.76
N SER A 27 18.31 13.13 1.88
CA SER A 27 18.19 11.73 2.27
C SER A 27 17.48 10.95 1.17
N GLN A 28 17.95 9.74 0.88
CA GLN A 28 17.31 8.87 -0.11
C GLN A 28 15.88 8.59 0.34
N PRO A 29 14.89 8.59 -0.58
CA PRO A 29 13.52 8.28 -0.22
C PRO A 29 13.40 6.88 0.40
N VAL A 30 12.59 6.74 1.43
CA VAL A 30 12.25 5.44 2.02
C VAL A 30 11.42 4.65 1.00
N LEU A 31 11.95 3.53 0.51
CA LEU A 31 11.23 2.66 -0.41
C LEU A 31 10.23 1.79 0.36
N VAL A 32 8.95 1.93 0.04
CA VAL A 32 7.85 1.18 0.64
C VAL A 32 7.21 0.29 -0.41
N PHE A 33 7.03 -0.99 -0.11
CA PHE A 33 6.22 -1.90 -0.91
C PHE A 33 4.88 -2.11 -0.21
N ALA A 34 3.79 -1.69 -0.83
CA ALA A 34 2.46 -1.67 -0.23
C ALA A 34 1.40 -2.29 -1.14
N ALA A 35 0.49 -3.05 -0.55
CA ALA A 35 -0.67 -3.58 -1.25
C ALA A 35 -1.43 -2.48 -2.00
N ALA A 36 -1.85 -2.74 -3.23
CA ALA A 36 -2.42 -1.76 -4.16
C ALA A 36 -3.64 -1.00 -3.60
N SER A 37 -4.45 -1.65 -2.75
CA SER A 37 -5.61 -1.04 -2.08
C SER A 37 -5.25 0.12 -1.14
N LEU A 38 -4.00 0.22 -0.71
CA LEU A 38 -3.52 1.28 0.19
C LEU A 38 -3.18 2.59 -0.53
N LYS A 39 -3.12 2.58 -1.88
CA LYS A 39 -2.56 3.69 -2.66
C LYS A 39 -3.11 5.05 -2.24
N THR A 40 -4.42 5.22 -2.25
CA THR A 40 -5.05 6.53 -2.01
C THR A 40 -4.73 7.08 -0.61
N ALA A 41 -4.78 6.21 0.42
CA ALA A 41 -4.45 6.60 1.79
C ALA A 41 -2.95 6.86 1.98
N LEU A 42 -2.09 5.98 1.45
CA LEU A 42 -0.65 6.11 1.65
C LEU A 42 -0.04 7.28 0.88
N ASP A 43 -0.59 7.67 -0.28
CA ASP A 43 -0.15 8.87 -0.99
C ASP A 43 -0.41 10.13 -0.14
N GLU A 44 -1.60 10.23 0.50
CA GLU A 44 -1.94 11.32 1.43
C GLU A 44 -1.02 11.30 2.68
N ILE A 45 -0.78 10.14 3.25
CA ILE A 45 0.09 9.96 4.42
C ILE A 45 1.55 10.29 4.10
N ALA A 46 2.06 9.86 2.94
CA ALA A 46 3.42 10.15 2.51
C ALA A 46 3.65 11.66 2.31
N ALA A 47 2.66 12.37 1.77
CA ALA A 47 2.70 13.84 1.65
C ALA A 47 2.71 14.51 3.03
N ALA A 48 1.88 14.06 3.97
CA ALA A 48 1.85 14.58 5.34
C ALA A 48 3.17 14.31 6.08
N TRP A 49 3.74 13.10 5.92
CA TRP A 49 5.03 12.76 6.50
C TRP A 49 6.16 13.62 5.93
N ALA A 50 6.18 13.84 4.61
CA ALA A 50 7.16 14.71 3.98
C ALA A 50 7.07 16.15 4.50
N ALA A 51 5.85 16.68 4.66
CA ALA A 51 5.63 18.03 5.19
C ALA A 51 6.11 18.18 6.65
N SER A 52 5.94 17.14 7.49
CA SER A 52 6.28 17.20 8.91
C SER A 52 7.76 16.87 9.20
N SER A 53 8.37 15.97 8.41
CA SER A 53 9.71 15.45 8.70
C SER A 53 10.80 15.99 7.75
N GLY A 54 10.42 16.57 6.61
CA GLY A 54 11.35 16.92 5.52
C GLY A 54 11.89 15.69 4.75
N LYS A 55 11.46 14.46 5.10
CA LYS A 55 11.89 13.20 4.49
C LYS A 55 10.88 12.77 3.42
N ARG A 56 11.28 11.89 2.51
CA ARG A 56 10.43 11.43 1.42
C ARG A 56 10.26 9.92 1.43
N ALA A 57 9.07 9.44 1.06
CA ALA A 57 8.80 8.04 0.75
C ALA A 57 8.63 7.86 -0.76
N SER A 58 9.09 6.73 -1.28
CA SER A 58 8.79 6.23 -2.63
C SER A 58 8.00 4.94 -2.45
N ILE A 59 6.77 4.88 -2.96
CA ILE A 59 5.88 3.75 -2.68
C ILE A 59 5.58 3.01 -3.97
N SER A 60 5.86 1.71 -3.99
CA SER A 60 5.48 0.79 -5.06
C SER A 60 4.21 0.05 -4.66
N TYR A 61 3.19 0.11 -5.51
CA TYR A 61 1.89 -0.51 -5.29
C TYR A 61 1.67 -1.68 -6.24
N ALA A 62 1.40 -2.87 -5.70
CA ALA A 62 1.04 -4.07 -6.47
C ALA A 62 0.26 -5.07 -5.60
N GLY A 63 -0.02 -6.25 -6.13
CA GLY A 63 -0.47 -7.38 -5.33
C GLY A 63 0.58 -7.75 -4.29
N SER A 64 0.17 -8.07 -3.06
CA SER A 64 1.11 -8.42 -1.96
C SER A 64 2.03 -9.59 -2.32
N ASN A 65 1.52 -10.56 -3.09
CA ASN A 65 2.30 -11.67 -3.64
C ASN A 65 3.46 -11.22 -4.53
N THR A 66 3.22 -10.28 -5.42
CA THR A 66 4.24 -9.74 -6.34
C THR A 66 5.32 -9.00 -5.56
N LEU A 67 4.92 -8.16 -4.61
CA LEU A 67 5.84 -7.38 -3.78
C LEU A 67 6.67 -8.28 -2.86
N ALA A 68 6.05 -9.31 -2.26
CA ALA A 68 6.76 -10.29 -1.44
C ALA A 68 7.83 -11.04 -2.24
N LYS A 69 7.50 -11.50 -3.45
CA LYS A 69 8.47 -12.15 -4.34
C LYS A 69 9.60 -11.24 -4.78
N GLN A 70 9.32 -9.94 -4.96
CA GLN A 70 10.38 -8.96 -5.26
C GLN A 70 11.32 -8.77 -4.07
N ILE A 71 10.80 -8.73 -2.82
CA ILE A 71 11.63 -8.67 -1.61
C ILE A 71 12.47 -9.95 -1.47
N GLU A 72 11.87 -11.12 -1.73
CA GLU A 72 12.58 -12.40 -1.76
C GLU A 72 13.72 -12.40 -2.79
N ALA A 73 13.50 -11.78 -3.94
CA ALA A 73 14.52 -11.61 -5.00
C ALA A 73 15.54 -10.50 -4.70
N GLY A 74 15.51 -9.86 -3.52
CA GLY A 74 16.49 -8.87 -3.08
C GLY A 74 16.12 -7.42 -3.40
N ALA A 75 14.88 -7.11 -3.76
CA ALA A 75 14.45 -5.72 -3.92
C ALA A 75 14.66 -4.93 -2.61
N PRO A 76 15.21 -3.68 -2.65
CA PRO A 76 15.64 -2.95 -1.47
C PRO A 76 14.50 -2.21 -0.77
N ALA A 77 13.29 -2.80 -0.71
CA ALA A 77 12.19 -2.22 0.02
C ALA A 77 12.51 -2.15 1.52
N ALA A 78 12.31 -0.99 2.13
CA ALA A 78 12.57 -0.77 3.54
C ALA A 78 11.36 -1.11 4.42
N ILE A 79 10.13 -0.95 3.88
CA ILE A 79 8.87 -1.30 4.55
C ILE A 79 8.07 -2.19 3.62
N PHE A 80 7.45 -3.22 4.18
CA PHE A 80 6.44 -4.04 3.50
C PHE A 80 5.10 -3.93 4.21
N ILE A 81 4.02 -3.68 3.44
CA ILE A 81 2.64 -3.63 3.93
C ILE A 81 1.78 -4.55 3.07
N SER A 82 1.42 -5.70 3.62
CA SER A 82 0.59 -6.71 2.93
C SER A 82 -0.91 -6.49 3.18
N ALA A 83 -1.76 -7.02 2.31
CA ALA A 83 -3.20 -7.09 2.49
C ALA A 83 -3.67 -8.43 3.09
N ASP A 84 -2.76 -9.30 3.48
CA ASP A 84 -3.00 -10.51 4.25
C ASP A 84 -1.82 -10.83 5.17
N LEU A 85 -2.03 -11.76 6.08
CA LEU A 85 -0.99 -12.24 6.99
C LEU A 85 -0.03 -13.20 6.29
N ASP A 86 -0.50 -13.99 5.32
CA ASP A 86 0.25 -15.10 4.72
C ASP A 86 1.51 -14.63 4.01
N TRP A 87 1.45 -13.56 3.21
CA TRP A 87 2.63 -13.01 2.54
C TRP A 87 3.61 -12.35 3.50
N MET A 88 3.11 -11.78 4.61
CA MET A 88 3.98 -11.29 5.67
C MET A 88 4.64 -12.45 6.42
N ASP A 89 3.91 -13.53 6.68
CA ASP A 89 4.41 -14.74 7.34
C ASP A 89 5.46 -15.46 6.48
N ASP A 90 5.25 -15.53 5.16
CA ASP A 90 6.22 -16.11 4.22
C ASP A 90 7.56 -15.35 4.29
N LEU A 91 7.56 -14.03 4.18
CA LEU A 91 8.78 -13.22 4.30
C LEU A 91 9.40 -13.30 5.69
N ALA A 92 8.59 -13.37 6.75
CA ALA A 92 9.07 -13.54 8.12
C ALA A 92 9.74 -14.89 8.32
N GLY A 93 9.16 -15.98 7.80
CA GLY A 93 9.73 -17.32 7.82
C GLY A 93 11.06 -17.43 7.07
N ARG A 94 11.28 -16.61 6.05
CA ARG A 94 12.54 -16.48 5.30
C ARG A 94 13.56 -15.55 5.98
N GLY A 95 13.21 -14.95 7.13
CA GLY A 95 14.08 -14.03 7.84
C GLY A 95 14.28 -12.68 7.16
N LEU A 96 13.40 -12.28 6.23
CA LEU A 96 13.47 -11.03 5.47
C LEU A 96 12.78 -9.84 6.18
N ILE A 97 12.03 -10.11 7.25
CA ILE A 97 11.30 -9.12 8.07
C ILE A 97 11.95 -8.99 9.44
N ARG A 98 11.96 -7.79 9.98
CA ARG A 98 12.30 -7.51 11.38
C ARG A 98 11.04 -7.76 12.24
N LEU A 99 10.93 -8.95 12.83
CA LEU A 99 9.74 -9.43 13.52
C LEU A 99 9.27 -8.51 14.64
N GLU A 100 10.19 -7.89 15.36
CA GLU A 100 9.94 -6.94 16.45
C GLU A 100 9.22 -5.66 15.99
N THR A 101 9.25 -5.36 14.70
CA THR A 101 8.60 -4.19 14.10
C THR A 101 7.22 -4.51 13.51
N ARG A 102 6.89 -5.80 13.39
CA ARG A 102 5.63 -6.23 12.78
C ARG A 102 4.43 -5.77 13.61
N THR A 103 3.47 -5.15 12.95
CA THR A 103 2.22 -4.70 13.53
C THR A 103 1.05 -4.95 12.59
N ASN A 104 -0.09 -5.35 13.12
CA ASN A 104 -1.34 -5.41 12.37
C ASN A 104 -1.94 -4.00 12.35
N LEU A 105 -1.85 -3.33 11.21
CA LEU A 105 -2.14 -1.91 11.08
C LEU A 105 -3.62 -1.64 10.85
N LEU A 106 -4.25 -2.39 9.91
CA LEU A 106 -5.59 -2.10 9.41
C LEU A 106 -6.44 -3.36 9.23
N ARG A 107 -7.76 -3.16 9.13
CA ARG A 107 -8.74 -4.11 8.57
C ARG A 107 -9.48 -3.50 7.40
N ASN A 108 -10.08 -4.39 6.58
CA ASN A 108 -10.90 -4.00 5.44
C ASN A 108 -12.17 -4.87 5.35
N THR A 109 -13.03 -4.53 4.40
CA THR A 109 -14.28 -5.25 4.11
C THR A 109 -14.30 -5.60 2.62
N LEU A 110 -14.70 -6.83 2.30
CA LEU A 110 -14.88 -7.28 0.93
C LEU A 110 -16.26 -6.85 0.42
N VAL A 111 -16.32 -6.33 -0.82
CA VAL A 111 -17.55 -5.85 -1.45
C VAL A 111 -17.64 -6.32 -2.89
N LEU A 112 -18.87 -6.44 -3.38
CA LEU A 112 -19.20 -6.58 -4.80
C LEU A 112 -19.52 -5.19 -5.34
N ILE A 113 -18.95 -4.85 -6.48
CA ILE A 113 -19.14 -3.56 -7.18
C ILE A 113 -19.70 -3.77 -8.58
N ALA A 114 -20.37 -2.74 -9.08
CA ALA A 114 -20.79 -2.60 -10.49
C ALA A 114 -20.42 -1.20 -11.01
N PRO A 115 -20.43 -0.96 -12.35
CA PRO A 115 -20.41 0.39 -12.88
C PRO A 115 -21.53 1.23 -12.26
N LYS A 116 -21.25 2.47 -11.92
CA LYS A 116 -22.16 3.32 -11.12
C LYS A 116 -23.54 3.45 -11.75
N ASP A 117 -23.60 3.65 -13.07
CA ASP A 117 -24.85 3.88 -13.78
C ASP A 117 -25.70 2.59 -13.96
N GLU A 118 -25.10 1.42 -13.74
CA GLU A 118 -25.75 0.13 -13.83
C GLU A 118 -25.99 -0.51 -12.45
N ALA A 119 -25.64 0.19 -11.38
CA ALA A 119 -25.64 -0.34 -10.04
C ALA A 119 -27.07 -0.67 -9.56
N LYS A 120 -27.30 -1.93 -9.29
CA LYS A 120 -28.50 -2.48 -8.61
C LYS A 120 -28.03 -3.41 -7.51
N SER A 121 -28.76 -3.44 -6.39
CA SER A 121 -28.47 -4.38 -5.30
C SER A 121 -28.42 -5.82 -5.83
N VAL A 122 -27.43 -6.57 -5.43
CA VAL A 122 -27.18 -7.96 -5.85
C VAL A 122 -27.10 -8.84 -4.60
N GLU A 123 -27.81 -9.94 -4.62
CA GLU A 123 -27.62 -11.00 -3.63
C GLU A 123 -26.43 -11.87 -4.05
N ILE A 124 -25.52 -12.15 -3.10
CA ILE A 124 -24.35 -12.99 -3.35
C ILE A 124 -24.72 -14.43 -2.97
N GLY A 125 -24.96 -15.25 -3.98
CA GLY A 125 -25.39 -16.63 -3.81
C GLY A 125 -25.24 -17.43 -5.10
N PRO A 126 -25.84 -18.64 -5.17
CA PRO A 126 -25.74 -19.53 -6.34
C PRO A 126 -26.08 -18.85 -7.67
N ASP A 127 -27.02 -17.90 -7.66
CA ASP A 127 -27.53 -17.21 -8.85
C ASP A 127 -26.66 -16.00 -9.28
N LEU A 128 -25.50 -15.80 -8.63
CA LEU A 128 -24.59 -14.70 -8.99
C LEU A 128 -24.13 -14.80 -10.46
N ALA A 129 -24.03 -16.01 -11.00
CA ALA A 129 -23.66 -16.26 -12.39
C ALA A 129 -24.61 -15.59 -13.40
N ASP A 130 -25.91 -15.51 -13.07
CA ASP A 130 -26.92 -14.87 -13.92
C ASP A 130 -26.76 -13.36 -13.93
N ARG A 131 -26.23 -12.79 -12.85
CA ARG A 131 -25.94 -11.36 -12.72
C ARG A 131 -24.72 -10.92 -13.50
N VAL A 132 -23.79 -11.85 -13.78
CA VAL A 132 -22.63 -11.59 -14.65
C VAL A 132 -23.05 -11.53 -16.13
N ALA A 133 -24.26 -12.04 -16.47
CA ALA A 133 -25.01 -11.81 -17.72
C ALA A 133 -24.18 -11.91 -19.02
N GLY A 134 -23.40 -13.00 -19.18
CA GLY A 134 -22.55 -13.23 -20.37
C GLY A 134 -21.19 -12.51 -20.33
N GLY A 135 -20.97 -11.61 -19.37
CA GLY A 135 -19.67 -11.00 -19.10
C GLY A 135 -18.79 -11.83 -18.17
N ARG A 136 -17.86 -11.16 -17.48
CA ARG A 136 -16.95 -11.78 -16.53
C ARG A 136 -17.02 -11.06 -15.17
N LEU A 137 -16.78 -11.79 -14.09
CA LEU A 137 -16.60 -11.24 -12.75
C LEU A 137 -15.14 -10.81 -12.59
N ALA A 138 -14.88 -9.52 -12.45
CA ALA A 138 -13.54 -9.01 -12.22
C ALA A 138 -13.07 -9.35 -10.80
N MET A 139 -11.93 -10.01 -10.69
CA MET A 139 -11.29 -10.35 -9.42
C MET A 139 -9.77 -10.26 -9.58
N ALA A 140 -9.06 -9.95 -8.51
CA ALA A 140 -7.63 -10.22 -8.48
C ALA A 140 -7.37 -11.73 -8.57
N ASP A 141 -6.13 -12.14 -8.94
CA ASP A 141 -5.76 -13.55 -9.04
C ASP A 141 -6.20 -14.32 -7.79
N VAL A 142 -7.07 -15.30 -8.00
CA VAL A 142 -7.77 -16.04 -6.94
C VAL A 142 -6.87 -17.03 -6.19
N ASN A 143 -5.66 -17.29 -6.68
CA ASN A 143 -4.72 -18.22 -6.08
C ASN A 143 -3.58 -17.51 -5.32
N ALA A 144 -3.24 -16.28 -5.70
CA ALA A 144 -2.05 -15.60 -5.20
C ALA A 144 -2.33 -14.24 -4.56
N VAL A 145 -3.22 -13.42 -5.14
CA VAL A 145 -3.48 -12.06 -4.64
C VAL A 145 -4.46 -12.09 -3.47
N PRO A 146 -4.20 -11.40 -2.36
CA PRO A 146 -5.07 -11.44 -1.16
C PRO A 146 -6.54 -11.20 -1.46
N ALA A 147 -6.90 -10.14 -2.19
CA ALA A 147 -8.30 -9.85 -2.54
C ALA A 147 -8.97 -10.97 -3.34
N GLY A 148 -8.24 -11.60 -4.26
CA GLY A 148 -8.71 -12.74 -5.03
C GLY A 148 -8.95 -13.98 -4.15
N ARG A 149 -8.01 -14.29 -3.25
CA ARG A 149 -8.10 -15.39 -2.30
C ARG A 149 -9.28 -15.23 -1.34
N TYR A 150 -9.46 -14.04 -0.77
CA TYR A 150 -10.61 -13.73 0.08
C TYR A 150 -11.93 -13.80 -0.70
N GLY A 151 -11.95 -13.26 -1.93
CA GLY A 151 -13.12 -13.31 -2.81
C GLY A 151 -13.52 -14.74 -3.16
N LYS A 152 -12.54 -15.59 -3.52
CA LYS A 152 -12.77 -17.00 -3.79
C LYS A 152 -13.35 -17.72 -2.56
N ALA A 153 -12.72 -17.58 -1.40
CA ALA A 153 -13.21 -18.20 -0.17
C ALA A 153 -14.63 -17.78 0.18
N ALA A 154 -14.94 -16.48 0.02
CA ALA A 154 -16.28 -15.96 0.28
C ALA A 154 -17.32 -16.52 -0.71
N LEU A 155 -17.00 -16.56 -2.00
CA LEU A 155 -17.88 -17.12 -3.04
C LEU A 155 -18.09 -18.63 -2.86
N GLU A 156 -17.07 -19.37 -2.45
CA GLU A 156 -17.17 -20.80 -2.11
C GLU A 156 -18.14 -21.02 -0.95
N LYS A 157 -17.96 -20.26 0.16
CA LYS A 157 -18.82 -20.38 1.34
C LYS A 157 -20.28 -20.01 1.07
N LEU A 158 -20.52 -19.04 0.17
CA LEU A 158 -21.84 -18.58 -0.21
C LEU A 158 -22.48 -19.39 -1.36
N GLY A 159 -21.80 -20.44 -1.86
CA GLY A 159 -22.29 -21.30 -2.92
C GLY A 159 -22.27 -20.69 -4.32
N ALA A 160 -21.66 -19.51 -4.48
CA ALA A 160 -21.61 -18.79 -5.76
C ALA A 160 -20.44 -19.22 -6.66
N TRP A 161 -19.37 -19.77 -6.08
CA TRP A 161 -18.11 -20.04 -6.79
C TRP A 161 -18.27 -20.93 -8.02
N THR A 162 -19.01 -22.03 -7.92
CA THR A 162 -19.17 -22.99 -9.01
C THR A 162 -19.80 -22.34 -10.26
N GLY A 163 -20.72 -21.40 -10.10
CA GLY A 163 -21.35 -20.70 -11.21
C GLY A 163 -20.46 -19.66 -11.90
N VAL A 164 -19.50 -19.06 -11.17
CA VAL A 164 -18.70 -17.95 -11.69
C VAL A 164 -17.25 -18.28 -12.00
N ARG A 165 -16.69 -19.40 -11.49
CA ARG A 165 -15.25 -19.72 -11.57
C ARG A 165 -14.68 -19.68 -12.99
N ASP A 166 -15.46 -20.13 -14.00
CA ASP A 166 -15.03 -20.18 -15.39
C ASP A 166 -15.26 -18.82 -16.12
N ARG A 167 -15.83 -17.85 -15.41
CA ARG A 167 -16.14 -16.50 -15.88
C ARG A 167 -15.35 -15.42 -15.12
N ILE A 168 -14.24 -15.75 -14.49
CA ILE A 168 -13.43 -14.77 -13.80
C ILE A 168 -12.54 -14.01 -14.79
N ALA A 169 -12.57 -12.68 -14.75
CA ALA A 169 -11.54 -11.81 -15.32
C ALA A 169 -10.48 -11.57 -14.24
N GLN A 170 -9.41 -12.38 -14.29
CA GLN A 170 -8.34 -12.26 -13.29
C GLN A 170 -7.42 -11.08 -13.57
N ALA A 171 -7.08 -10.35 -12.53
CA ALA A 171 -6.22 -9.17 -12.56
C ALA A 171 -5.01 -9.35 -11.62
N GLU A 172 -3.92 -8.68 -11.91
CA GLU A 172 -2.68 -8.72 -11.11
C GLU A 172 -2.80 -8.08 -9.72
N SER A 173 -3.80 -7.22 -9.53
CA SER A 173 -4.10 -6.56 -8.24
C SER A 173 -5.57 -6.24 -8.13
N VAL A 174 -6.03 -5.92 -6.91
CA VAL A 174 -7.40 -5.47 -6.66
C VAL A 174 -7.73 -4.16 -7.37
N ARG A 175 -6.76 -3.25 -7.54
CA ARG A 175 -6.95 -1.99 -8.26
C ARG A 175 -7.08 -2.22 -9.77
N THR A 176 -6.39 -3.19 -10.32
CA THR A 176 -6.60 -3.60 -11.72
C THR A 176 -7.98 -4.24 -11.92
N ALA A 177 -8.44 -5.06 -10.95
CA ALA A 177 -9.80 -5.60 -10.99
C ALA A 177 -10.88 -4.49 -10.89
N LEU A 178 -10.67 -3.49 -10.02
CA LEU A 178 -11.51 -2.30 -9.93
C LEU A 178 -11.63 -1.58 -11.28
N LEU A 179 -10.51 -1.37 -11.97
CA LEU A 179 -10.48 -0.68 -13.27
C LEU A 179 -11.29 -1.40 -14.35
N LEU A 180 -11.35 -2.73 -14.36
CA LEU A 180 -12.19 -3.47 -15.30
C LEU A 180 -13.67 -3.12 -15.13
N VAL A 181 -14.13 -2.95 -13.89
CA VAL A 181 -15.50 -2.53 -13.60
C VAL A 181 -15.71 -1.05 -13.87
N SER A 182 -14.78 -0.21 -13.45
CA SER A 182 -14.84 1.25 -13.62
C SER A 182 -14.92 1.67 -15.09
N ARG A 183 -14.35 0.86 -16.00
CA ARG A 183 -14.37 1.09 -17.46
C ARG A 183 -15.54 0.39 -18.18
N GLY A 184 -16.34 -0.41 -17.47
CA GLY A 184 -17.40 -1.22 -18.06
C GLY A 184 -16.92 -2.50 -18.76
N ASP A 185 -15.64 -2.87 -18.61
CA ASP A 185 -15.08 -4.12 -19.17
C ASP A 185 -15.61 -5.37 -18.42
N ALA A 186 -16.10 -5.18 -17.20
CA ALA A 186 -16.75 -6.20 -16.41
C ALA A 186 -18.01 -5.65 -15.72
N PRO A 187 -19.16 -6.37 -15.76
CA PRO A 187 -20.40 -5.92 -15.14
C PRO A 187 -20.35 -5.94 -13.61
N LEU A 188 -19.54 -6.81 -13.04
CA LEU A 188 -19.37 -6.96 -11.59
C LEU A 188 -17.90 -7.20 -11.25
N GLY A 189 -17.50 -6.81 -10.02
CA GLY A 189 -16.18 -7.09 -9.52
C GLY A 189 -16.13 -7.27 -8.00
N VAL A 190 -15.21 -8.11 -7.53
CA VAL A 190 -14.92 -8.30 -6.10
C VAL A 190 -13.68 -7.51 -5.74
N VAL A 191 -13.86 -6.52 -4.86
CA VAL A 191 -12.81 -5.61 -4.40
C VAL A 191 -12.99 -5.31 -2.91
N TYR A 192 -12.08 -4.54 -2.33
CA TYR A 192 -12.30 -4.02 -0.99
C TYR A 192 -13.18 -2.75 -1.00
N ARG A 193 -13.86 -2.49 0.12
CA ARG A 193 -14.63 -1.23 0.31
C ARG A 193 -13.79 0.00 0.02
N THR A 194 -12.53 0.00 0.46
CA THR A 194 -11.60 1.11 0.27
C THR A 194 -11.27 1.38 -1.21
N ASP A 195 -11.30 0.36 -2.05
CA ASP A 195 -11.12 0.51 -3.49
C ASP A 195 -12.35 1.16 -4.12
N ALA A 196 -13.54 0.71 -3.73
CA ALA A 196 -14.80 1.30 -4.20
C ALA A 196 -14.95 2.77 -3.77
N VAL A 197 -14.54 3.13 -2.55
CA VAL A 197 -14.55 4.53 -2.07
C VAL A 197 -13.60 5.42 -2.90
N ALA A 198 -12.52 4.86 -3.39
CA ALA A 198 -11.50 5.62 -4.13
C ALA A 198 -11.85 5.84 -5.61
N ASP A 199 -12.88 5.22 -6.15
CA ASP A 199 -13.29 5.36 -7.57
C ASP A 199 -14.76 5.77 -7.67
N PRO A 200 -15.05 6.99 -8.16
CA PRO A 200 -16.43 7.49 -8.26
C PRO A 200 -17.25 6.84 -9.38
N ASN A 201 -16.64 6.06 -10.28
CA ASN A 201 -17.30 5.42 -11.41
C ASN A 201 -17.90 4.05 -11.07
N VAL A 202 -17.69 3.57 -9.84
CA VAL A 202 -18.27 2.32 -9.36
C VAL A 202 -19.18 2.54 -8.17
N ALA A 203 -20.10 1.61 -7.95
CA ALA A 203 -20.92 1.57 -6.75
C ALA A 203 -20.88 0.19 -6.10
N ILE A 204 -20.97 0.17 -4.76
CA ILE A 204 -21.11 -1.07 -4.00
C ILE A 204 -22.54 -1.59 -4.17
N VAL A 205 -22.67 -2.79 -4.70
CA VAL A 205 -23.97 -3.46 -4.93
C VAL A 205 -24.26 -4.56 -3.91
N ALA A 206 -23.22 -5.07 -3.22
CA ALA A 206 -23.35 -5.96 -2.08
C ALA A 206 -22.10 -5.89 -1.18
N THR A 207 -22.27 -6.27 0.07
CA THR A 207 -21.17 -6.46 1.02
C THR A 207 -21.10 -7.93 1.42
N PHE A 208 -19.93 -8.53 1.35
CA PHE A 208 -19.75 -9.92 1.77
C PHE A 208 -19.89 -10.04 3.29
N PRO A 209 -20.60 -11.08 3.79
CA PRO A 209 -20.66 -11.38 5.21
C PRO A 209 -19.24 -11.57 5.80
N ARG A 210 -19.01 -11.05 6.99
CA ARG A 210 -17.68 -11.11 7.61
C ARG A 210 -17.18 -12.52 7.89
N ASP A 211 -18.08 -13.44 8.08
CA ASP A 211 -17.81 -14.86 8.31
C ASP A 211 -17.67 -15.67 7.03
N SER A 212 -17.88 -15.06 5.83
CA SER A 212 -17.71 -15.74 4.55
C SER A 212 -16.25 -15.94 4.12
N HIS A 213 -15.31 -15.25 4.75
CA HIS A 213 -13.87 -15.32 4.46
C HIS A 213 -13.04 -15.09 5.74
N PRO A 214 -11.74 -15.45 5.75
CA PRO A 214 -10.85 -15.07 6.85
C PRO A 214 -10.80 -13.55 7.06
N PRO A 215 -10.53 -13.06 8.29
CA PRO A 215 -10.39 -11.64 8.54
C PRO A 215 -9.35 -10.98 7.65
N ILE A 216 -9.73 -9.88 6.99
CA ILE A 216 -8.81 -9.10 6.16
C ILE A 216 -7.99 -8.19 7.06
N VAL A 217 -6.70 -8.50 7.20
CA VAL A 217 -5.76 -7.77 8.06
C VAL A 217 -4.57 -7.30 7.24
N TYR A 218 -4.15 -6.07 7.46
CA TYR A 218 -2.97 -5.48 6.82
C TYR A 218 -1.83 -5.39 7.84
N PRO A 219 -0.90 -6.36 7.84
CA PRO A 219 0.34 -6.25 8.59
C PRO A 219 1.31 -5.31 7.89
N ALA A 220 2.07 -4.55 8.70
CA ALA A 220 3.19 -3.72 8.26
C ALA A 220 4.44 -4.07 9.06
N ALA A 221 5.60 -4.05 8.43
CA ALA A 221 6.88 -4.30 9.09
C ALA A 221 8.05 -3.69 8.34
N LEU A 222 9.16 -3.49 9.04
CA LEU A 222 10.46 -3.21 8.43
C LEU A 222 11.02 -4.50 7.83
N THR A 223 11.66 -4.37 6.67
CA THR A 223 12.49 -5.43 6.11
C THR A 223 13.89 -5.43 6.75
N LYS A 224 14.71 -6.45 6.45
CA LYS A 224 16.10 -6.53 6.95
C LYS A 224 16.99 -5.36 6.47
N VAL A 225 16.68 -4.78 5.31
CA VAL A 225 17.47 -3.68 4.70
C VAL A 225 16.99 -2.27 5.09
N ALA A 226 16.02 -2.17 6.01
CA ALA A 226 15.43 -0.90 6.40
C ALA A 226 16.42 0.06 7.06
N SER A 227 16.40 1.32 6.64
CA SER A 227 17.12 2.44 7.23
C SER A 227 16.43 2.98 8.50
N PRO A 228 17.10 3.81 9.31
CA PRO A 228 16.45 4.50 10.44
C PRO A 228 15.23 5.33 10.01
N ASP A 229 15.28 6.02 8.87
CA ASP A 229 14.15 6.80 8.35
C ASP A 229 12.92 5.94 8.07
N ALA A 230 13.10 4.67 7.73
CA ALA A 230 12.01 3.74 7.55
C ALA A 230 11.29 3.42 8.88
N ALA A 231 12.03 3.36 9.99
CA ALA A 231 11.43 3.18 11.31
C ALA A 231 10.57 4.39 11.70
N ASP A 232 11.02 5.61 11.39
CA ASP A 232 10.25 6.84 11.60
C ASP A 232 8.95 6.85 10.78
N LEU A 233 9.02 6.44 9.51
CA LEU A 233 7.83 6.32 8.66
C LEU A 233 6.87 5.24 9.19
N LEU A 234 7.38 4.07 9.60
CA LEU A 234 6.54 3.02 10.18
C LEU A 234 5.85 3.48 11.47
N ALA A 235 6.54 4.27 12.30
CA ALA A 235 5.94 4.91 13.46
C ALA A 235 4.86 5.93 13.06
N PHE A 236 5.13 6.75 12.03
CA PHE A 236 4.17 7.74 11.52
C PHE A 236 2.90 7.09 10.98
N LEU A 237 2.97 5.90 10.35
CA LEU A 237 1.80 5.13 9.91
C LEU A 237 0.84 4.77 11.06
N ARG A 238 1.29 4.87 12.30
CA ARG A 238 0.50 4.64 13.53
C ARG A 238 0.05 5.92 14.21
N SER A 239 0.35 7.08 13.64
CA SER A 239 -0.01 8.40 14.18
C SER A 239 -1.49 8.73 13.98
N GLY A 240 -1.99 9.75 14.70
CA GLY A 240 -3.33 10.29 14.52
C GLY A 240 -3.56 10.83 13.10
N THR A 241 -2.55 11.45 12.49
CA THR A 241 -2.61 11.95 11.10
C THR A 241 -2.83 10.82 10.10
N ALA A 242 -2.06 9.74 10.22
CA ALA A 242 -2.22 8.56 9.36
C ALA A 242 -3.58 7.87 9.59
N ARG A 243 -4.03 7.80 10.85
CA ARG A 243 -5.34 7.25 11.19
C ARG A 243 -6.47 7.95 10.45
N ILE A 244 -6.49 9.29 10.46
CA ILE A 244 -7.52 10.08 9.76
C ILE A 244 -7.54 9.75 8.27
N ALA A 245 -6.37 9.65 7.62
CA ALA A 245 -6.27 9.33 6.20
C ALA A 245 -6.76 7.89 5.90
N PHE A 246 -6.44 6.92 6.75
CA PHE A 246 -6.92 5.55 6.60
C PHE A 246 -8.45 5.47 6.79
N GLU A 247 -8.99 6.05 7.85
CA GLU A 247 -10.43 6.03 8.15
C GLU A 247 -11.25 6.74 7.07
N LYS A 248 -10.76 7.85 6.51
CA LYS A 248 -11.34 8.56 5.38
C LYS A 248 -11.52 7.67 4.15
N GLN A 249 -10.60 6.72 3.92
CA GLN A 249 -10.69 5.76 2.83
C GLN A 249 -11.51 4.50 3.20
N GLY A 250 -12.02 4.40 4.42
CA GLY A 250 -12.87 3.29 4.87
C GLY A 250 -12.12 2.11 5.49
N PHE A 251 -10.83 2.25 5.80
CA PHE A 251 -10.11 1.27 6.62
C PHE A 251 -10.53 1.35 8.09
N ALA A 252 -10.51 0.21 8.77
CA ALA A 252 -10.58 0.18 10.24
C ALA A 252 -9.15 0.09 10.79
N VAL A 253 -8.72 1.09 11.56
CA VAL A 253 -7.37 1.14 12.15
C VAL A 253 -7.31 0.23 13.37
N LEU A 254 -6.33 -0.67 13.42
CA LEU A 254 -6.11 -1.63 14.51
C LEU A 254 -5.00 -1.20 15.46
N ALA A 255 -3.97 -0.54 14.96
CA ALA A 255 -2.85 -0.11 15.78
C ALA A 255 -3.31 0.98 16.75
N PRO A 256 -2.92 0.93 18.04
CA PRO A 256 -3.14 2.04 18.95
C PRO A 256 -2.45 3.28 18.36
N THR A 257 -3.17 4.40 18.36
CA THR A 257 -2.55 5.69 18.10
C THR A 257 -1.49 5.89 19.17
N GLY A 258 -0.21 5.96 18.77
CA GLY A 258 0.82 6.38 19.71
C GLY A 258 0.39 7.71 20.28
N SER A 259 0.26 7.80 21.61
CA SER A 259 0.15 9.07 22.30
C SER A 259 1.32 9.92 21.84
N GLY A 260 1.04 10.99 21.12
CA GLY A 260 2.05 11.96 20.72
C GLY A 260 2.78 12.43 21.98
N LEU A 261 4.09 12.32 21.93
CA LEU A 261 4.97 13.03 22.84
C LEU A 261 4.98 14.51 22.47
#